data_0d2d8a2e30a952a64bfef858f6315f0b
#
_entry.id   0d2d8a2e30a952a64bfef858f6315f0b
#
_cell.length_a   1.000
_cell.length_b   1.000
_cell.length_c   1.000
_cell.angle_alpha   90.00
_cell.angle_beta   90.00
_cell.angle_gamma   90.00
#
_symmetry.space_group_name_H-M   'P 1'
#
loop_
_entity.id
_entity.type
_entity.pdbx_description
1 polymer ?
#
loop_
_entity_poly.entity_id
_entity_poly.type
_entity_poly.pdbx_seq_one_letter_code
_entity_poly.pdbx_strand_id
1 'polypeptide(L)'
;MNYPAQLDAGLPPRQSGGGPVKPANKLTSMREAGLLLIIAVLCVGMSFASPYFLTWDNVRAMLLSFSIEGIVVVGMTILLIVGGIDLSVGSVVCFAMVVTGKLFLMGVDPWLASLVAIGMCGLIGAMIGGCVTRIGLNHFIASLAFMVIVRGLCLALTQGTPQSLFSLPAEFKFIGQGSLWGFPTVVLILSLIHI
;
A
#
# COMPACT_ATOMS: atom_id res chain seq x y z
N MET A 1 22.47 53.26 -23.12
CA MET A 1 21.65 52.30 -23.89
C MET A 1 20.32 52.13 -23.20
N ASN A 2 19.29 52.81 -23.73
CA ASN A 2 17.92 52.78 -23.19
C ASN A 2 17.22 51.50 -23.63
N TYR A 3 16.86 50.64 -22.68
CA TYR A 3 15.95 49.55 -22.93
C TYR A 3 14.50 50.12 -23.00
N PRO A 4 13.74 49.86 -24.04
CA PRO A 4 12.35 50.35 -24.12
C PRO A 4 11.44 49.54 -23.17
N ALA A 5 10.68 50.25 -22.37
CA ALA A 5 9.62 49.79 -21.49
C ALA A 5 8.39 49.38 -22.34
N GLN A 6 8.40 48.23 -22.99
CA GLN A 6 7.26 47.68 -23.76
C GLN A 6 7.11 46.18 -23.64
N LEU A 7 6.96 45.65 -22.43
CA LEU A 7 6.65 44.21 -22.23
C LEU A 7 5.52 43.95 -21.25
N ASP A 8 4.71 44.98 -20.89
CA ASP A 8 3.58 44.81 -19.95
C ASP A 8 2.18 44.84 -20.60
N ALA A 9 2.10 44.78 -21.92
CA ALA A 9 0.83 44.80 -22.61
C ALA A 9 0.48 43.44 -23.21
N GLY A 10 0.05 42.48 -22.36
CA GLY A 10 -0.42 41.20 -22.90
C GLY A 10 -0.60 40.04 -21.91
N LEU A 11 -0.31 40.24 -20.66
CA LEU A 11 -0.66 39.21 -19.67
C LEU A 11 -2.15 39.33 -19.29
N PRO A 12 -2.94 38.29 -19.45
CA PRO A 12 -4.31 38.31 -18.98
C PRO A 12 -4.32 38.53 -17.46
N PRO A 13 -5.29 39.28 -16.92
CA PRO A 13 -5.36 39.56 -15.49
C PRO A 13 -5.35 38.23 -14.71
N ARG A 14 -4.43 38.14 -13.73
CA ARG A 14 -4.39 37.04 -12.77
C ARG A 14 -5.78 36.94 -12.14
N GLN A 15 -6.54 35.96 -12.56
CA GLN A 15 -7.81 35.66 -11.91
C GLN A 15 -7.48 35.23 -10.48
N SER A 16 -7.80 36.06 -9.51
CA SER A 16 -7.81 35.72 -8.09
C SER A 16 -8.89 34.65 -7.91
N GLY A 17 -8.48 33.38 -8.01
CA GLY A 17 -9.35 32.23 -7.87
C GLY A 17 -9.79 31.99 -6.41
N GLY A 18 -10.49 32.95 -5.84
CA GLY A 18 -11.25 32.84 -4.60
C GLY A 18 -12.75 32.81 -4.89
N GLY A 19 -13.18 31.95 -5.81
CA GLY A 19 -14.60 31.66 -5.96
C GLY A 19 -15.08 30.86 -4.74
N PRO A 20 -16.33 31.09 -4.26
CA PRO A 20 -16.89 30.35 -3.14
C PRO A 20 -16.81 28.86 -3.45
N VAL A 21 -16.28 28.08 -2.50
CA VAL A 21 -16.27 26.61 -2.55
C VAL A 21 -17.71 26.16 -2.80
N LYS A 22 -17.99 25.67 -3.99
CA LYS A 22 -19.32 25.18 -4.35
C LYS A 22 -19.70 24.11 -3.33
N PRO A 23 -20.87 24.18 -2.69
CA PRO A 23 -21.34 23.15 -1.79
C PRO A 23 -21.32 21.81 -2.54
N ALA A 24 -20.84 20.76 -1.86
CA ALA A 24 -20.76 19.42 -2.41
C ALA A 24 -22.08 19.07 -3.10
N ASN A 25 -22.03 18.81 -4.40
CA ASN A 25 -23.20 18.55 -5.22
C ASN A 25 -23.99 17.37 -4.61
N LYS A 26 -25.32 17.52 -4.48
CA LYS A 26 -26.24 16.44 -4.06
C LYS A 26 -26.02 15.12 -4.82
N LEU A 27 -25.50 15.17 -6.05
CA LEU A 27 -25.14 14.03 -6.89
C LEU A 27 -23.95 13.21 -6.35
N THR A 28 -22.95 13.85 -5.75
CA THR A 28 -21.83 13.13 -5.08
C THR A 28 -22.32 12.41 -3.83
N SER A 29 -23.16 13.09 -3.03
CA SER A 29 -23.81 12.47 -1.86
C SER A 29 -24.70 11.27 -2.22
N MET A 30 -25.41 11.33 -3.36
CA MET A 30 -26.23 10.19 -3.82
C MET A 30 -25.38 8.99 -4.31
N ARG A 31 -24.21 9.23 -4.90
CA ARG A 31 -23.31 8.15 -5.31
C ARG A 31 -22.68 7.45 -4.10
N GLU A 32 -22.28 8.21 -3.11
CA GLU A 32 -21.73 7.68 -1.85
C GLU A 32 -22.81 6.92 -1.06
N ALA A 33 -24.05 7.45 -1.01
CA ALA A 33 -25.17 6.76 -0.40
C ALA A 33 -25.52 5.45 -1.11
N GLY A 34 -25.41 5.41 -2.45
CA GLY A 34 -25.62 4.17 -3.22
C GLY A 34 -24.58 3.08 -2.89
N LEU A 35 -23.31 3.46 -2.74
CA LEU A 35 -22.25 2.53 -2.31
C LEU A 35 -22.49 2.01 -0.90
N LEU A 36 -22.84 2.88 0.03
CA LEU A 36 -23.15 2.49 1.41
C LEU A 36 -24.37 1.57 1.47
N LEU A 37 -25.39 1.83 0.65
CA LEU A 37 -26.56 0.96 0.56
C LEU A 37 -26.19 -0.44 0.06
N ILE A 38 -25.38 -0.56 -0.99
CA ILE A 38 -24.92 -1.85 -1.51
C ILE A 38 -24.13 -2.60 -0.44
N ILE A 39 -23.20 -1.93 0.23
CA ILE A 39 -22.41 -2.54 1.33
C ILE A 39 -23.35 -3.02 2.44
N ALA A 40 -24.30 -2.20 2.86
CA ALA A 40 -25.27 -2.55 3.90
C ALA A 40 -26.12 -3.78 3.49
N VAL A 41 -26.62 -3.81 2.27
CA VAL A 41 -27.38 -4.96 1.74
C VAL A 41 -26.54 -6.22 1.72
N LEU A 42 -25.27 -6.13 1.28
CA LEU A 42 -24.35 -7.27 1.30
C LEU A 42 -24.06 -7.75 2.73
N CYS A 43 -23.80 -6.84 3.67
CA CYS A 43 -23.55 -7.18 5.06
C CYS A 43 -24.78 -7.87 5.71
N VAL A 44 -25.97 -7.33 5.46
CA VAL A 44 -27.21 -7.93 5.94
C VAL A 44 -27.43 -9.31 5.32
N GLY A 45 -27.27 -9.43 4.01
CA GLY A 45 -27.37 -10.72 3.30
C GLY A 45 -26.38 -11.76 3.84
N MET A 46 -25.12 -11.39 4.04
CA MET A 46 -24.09 -12.27 4.60
C MET A 46 -24.35 -12.65 6.06
N SER A 47 -24.97 -11.77 6.84
CA SER A 47 -25.35 -12.07 8.22
C SER A 47 -26.39 -13.20 8.31
N PHE A 48 -27.29 -13.32 7.34
CA PHE A 48 -28.25 -14.41 7.24
C PHE A 48 -27.66 -15.67 6.59
N ALA A 49 -26.72 -15.48 5.65
CA ALA A 49 -26.14 -16.59 4.88
C ALA A 49 -25.06 -17.36 5.66
N SER A 50 -24.36 -16.73 6.61
CA SER A 50 -23.28 -17.37 7.35
C SER A 50 -23.31 -17.03 8.84
N PRO A 51 -23.36 -18.04 9.73
CA PRO A 51 -23.31 -17.83 11.18
C PRO A 51 -21.95 -17.28 11.65
N TYR A 52 -20.92 -17.38 10.81
CA TYR A 52 -19.56 -16.92 11.14
C TYR A 52 -19.33 -15.44 10.79
N PHE A 53 -20.22 -14.83 10.00
CA PHE A 53 -19.99 -13.47 9.46
C PHE A 53 -19.85 -12.40 10.56
N LEU A 54 -20.72 -12.43 11.58
CA LEU A 54 -20.72 -11.47 12.71
C LEU A 54 -19.90 -11.96 13.92
N THR A 55 -19.08 -13.00 13.77
CA THR A 55 -18.20 -13.44 14.86
C THR A 55 -17.04 -12.48 15.06
N TRP A 56 -16.56 -12.36 16.32
CA TRP A 56 -15.39 -11.55 16.64
C TRP A 56 -14.14 -11.98 15.87
N ASP A 57 -13.97 -13.28 15.65
CA ASP A 57 -12.84 -13.84 14.90
C ASP A 57 -12.84 -13.34 13.44
N ASN A 58 -14.00 -13.28 12.80
CA ASN A 58 -14.12 -12.75 11.45
C ASN A 58 -13.86 -11.25 11.39
N VAL A 59 -14.41 -10.48 12.33
CA VAL A 59 -14.13 -9.04 12.45
C VAL A 59 -12.64 -8.79 12.66
N ARG A 60 -11.99 -9.58 13.52
CA ARG A 60 -10.55 -9.50 13.75
C ARG A 60 -9.74 -9.82 12.49
N ALA A 61 -10.12 -10.84 11.73
CA ALA A 61 -9.47 -11.19 10.47
C ALA A 61 -9.61 -10.07 9.42
N MET A 62 -10.78 -9.46 9.32
CA MET A 62 -11.00 -8.30 8.46
C MET A 62 -10.15 -7.10 8.89
N LEU A 63 -10.12 -6.77 10.17
CA LEU A 63 -9.30 -5.67 10.71
C LEU A 63 -7.81 -5.89 10.40
N LEU A 64 -7.33 -7.13 10.52
CA LEU A 64 -5.95 -7.49 10.19
C LEU A 64 -5.66 -7.22 8.71
N SER A 65 -6.52 -7.71 7.80
CA SER A 65 -6.37 -7.50 6.35
C SER A 65 -6.38 -6.02 5.98
N PHE A 66 -7.35 -5.27 6.46
CA PHE A 66 -7.44 -3.81 6.23
C PHE A 66 -6.23 -3.04 6.77
N SER A 67 -5.65 -3.48 7.89
CA SER A 67 -4.49 -2.80 8.45
C SER A 67 -3.24 -3.02 7.61
N ILE A 68 -3.04 -4.21 7.07
CA ILE A 68 -1.92 -4.48 6.16
C ILE A 68 -2.06 -3.65 4.89
N GLU A 69 -3.25 -3.66 4.28
CA GLU A 69 -3.52 -2.83 3.09
C GLU A 69 -3.38 -1.34 3.40
N GLY A 70 -3.86 -0.90 4.57
CA GLY A 70 -3.76 0.49 5.01
C GLY A 70 -2.32 0.99 5.12
N ILE A 71 -1.39 0.18 5.63
CA ILE A 71 0.04 0.53 5.68
C ILE A 71 0.59 0.73 4.25
N VAL A 72 0.21 -0.14 3.31
CA VAL A 72 0.59 -0.01 1.90
C VAL A 72 0.02 1.27 1.30
N VAL A 73 -1.25 1.59 1.58
CA VAL A 73 -1.92 2.80 1.08
C VAL A 73 -1.23 4.07 1.57
N VAL A 74 -0.76 4.12 2.82
CA VAL A 74 0.03 5.28 3.31
C VAL A 74 1.29 5.49 2.46
N GLY A 75 2.04 4.42 2.19
CA GLY A 75 3.22 4.48 1.32
C GLY A 75 2.88 4.94 -0.11
N MET A 76 1.80 4.39 -0.68
CA MET A 76 1.31 4.76 -2.01
C MET A 76 0.83 6.22 -2.07
N THR A 77 0.25 6.74 -1.01
CA THR A 77 -0.19 8.13 -0.94
C THR A 77 0.99 9.10 -1.08
N ILE A 78 2.12 8.80 -0.43
CA ILE A 78 3.35 9.60 -0.56
C ILE A 78 3.82 9.62 -2.02
N LEU A 79 3.80 8.48 -2.68
CA LEU A 79 4.20 8.37 -4.08
C LEU A 79 3.25 9.12 -5.02
N LEU A 80 1.94 9.06 -4.77
CA LEU A 80 0.93 9.79 -5.54
C LEU A 80 1.08 11.32 -5.42
N ILE A 81 1.47 11.83 -4.25
CA ILE A 81 1.76 13.25 -4.05
C ILE A 81 2.92 13.72 -4.95
N VAL A 82 3.91 12.86 -5.18
CA VAL A 82 5.03 13.13 -6.09
C VAL A 82 4.64 12.95 -7.56
N GLY A 83 3.45 12.44 -7.84
CA GLY A 83 2.94 12.21 -9.20
C GLY A 83 3.30 10.86 -9.80
N GLY A 84 3.77 9.90 -8.97
CA GLY A 84 4.09 8.54 -9.38
C GLY A 84 2.98 7.54 -9.06
N ILE A 85 2.91 6.47 -9.83
CA ILE A 85 2.08 5.29 -9.53
C ILE A 85 3.02 4.07 -9.54
N ASP A 86 3.02 3.29 -8.46
CA ASP A 86 3.82 2.07 -8.36
C ASP A 86 2.92 0.83 -8.35
N LEU A 87 2.98 0.06 -9.42
CA LEU A 87 2.28 -1.22 -9.55
C LEU A 87 3.09 -2.39 -8.98
N SER A 88 4.37 -2.18 -8.64
CA SER A 88 5.25 -3.25 -8.17
C SER A 88 5.03 -3.62 -6.71
N VAL A 89 4.33 -2.80 -5.93
CA VAL A 89 4.15 -2.92 -4.47
C VAL A 89 3.75 -4.33 -4.05
N GLY A 90 2.73 -4.93 -4.70
CA GLY A 90 2.28 -6.28 -4.38
C GLY A 90 3.36 -7.35 -4.59
N SER A 91 4.18 -7.21 -5.65
CA SER A 91 5.30 -8.12 -5.92
C SER A 91 6.45 -7.91 -4.94
N VAL A 92 6.72 -6.67 -4.53
CA VAL A 92 7.75 -6.33 -3.53
C VAL A 92 7.37 -6.87 -2.16
N VAL A 93 6.11 -6.77 -1.75
CA VAL A 93 5.60 -7.38 -0.51
C VAL A 93 5.77 -8.91 -0.55
N CYS A 94 5.38 -9.54 -1.66
CA CYS A 94 5.59 -10.98 -1.86
C CYS A 94 7.08 -11.35 -1.77
N PHE A 95 7.95 -10.55 -2.38
CA PHE A 95 9.39 -10.75 -2.34
C PHE A 95 9.96 -10.64 -0.93
N ALA A 96 9.52 -9.65 -0.14
CA ALA A 96 9.90 -9.52 1.27
C ALA A 96 9.55 -10.78 2.06
N MET A 97 8.34 -11.31 1.88
CA MET A 97 7.90 -12.55 2.54
C MET A 97 8.75 -13.76 2.13
N VAL A 98 9.03 -13.90 0.84
CA VAL A 98 9.83 -15.01 0.29
C VAL A 98 11.28 -14.96 0.82
N VAL A 99 11.91 -13.79 0.79
CA VAL A 99 13.30 -13.62 1.27
C VAL A 99 13.38 -13.88 2.77
N THR A 100 12.50 -13.29 3.57
CA THR A 100 12.45 -13.51 5.01
C THR A 100 12.25 -15.00 5.32
N GLY A 101 11.28 -15.64 4.65
CA GLY A 101 10.97 -17.06 4.85
C GLY A 101 12.13 -17.97 4.47
N LYS A 102 12.77 -17.73 3.33
CA LYS A 102 13.93 -18.51 2.88
C LYS A 102 15.11 -18.39 3.83
N LEU A 103 15.48 -17.18 4.23
CA LEU A 103 16.57 -16.95 5.17
C LEU A 103 16.29 -17.61 6.52
N PHE A 104 15.05 -17.51 7.01
CA PHE A 104 14.64 -18.20 8.24
C PHE A 104 14.77 -19.72 8.11
N LEU A 105 14.32 -20.31 7.01
CA LEU A 105 14.45 -21.76 6.77
C LEU A 105 15.91 -22.21 6.61
N MET A 106 16.83 -21.29 6.28
CA MET A 106 18.29 -21.52 6.26
C MET A 106 18.92 -21.35 7.65
N GLY A 107 18.13 -21.06 8.69
CA GLY A 107 18.62 -20.93 10.07
C GLY A 107 19.00 -19.50 10.47
N VAL A 108 18.71 -18.50 9.64
CA VAL A 108 18.95 -17.10 9.99
C VAL A 108 17.88 -16.61 10.96
N ASP A 109 18.27 -15.82 11.95
CA ASP A 109 17.33 -15.19 12.88
C ASP A 109 16.26 -14.40 12.13
N PRO A 110 14.96 -14.53 12.49
CA PRO A 110 13.86 -13.91 11.75
C PRO A 110 13.91 -12.38 11.72
N TRP A 111 14.47 -11.74 12.74
CA TRP A 111 14.64 -10.28 12.76
C TRP A 111 15.69 -9.83 11.76
N LEU A 112 16.82 -10.53 11.74
CA LEU A 112 17.88 -10.26 10.77
C LEU A 112 17.42 -10.57 9.35
N ALA A 113 16.69 -11.68 9.14
CA ALA A 113 16.10 -12.04 7.86
C ALA A 113 15.14 -10.95 7.33
N SER A 114 14.31 -10.38 8.22
CA SER A 114 13.41 -9.29 7.88
C SER A 114 14.15 -8.00 7.54
N LEU A 115 15.21 -7.67 8.27
CA LEU A 115 16.03 -6.50 7.99
C LEU A 115 16.71 -6.60 6.61
N VAL A 116 17.23 -7.77 6.27
CA VAL A 116 17.80 -8.05 4.94
C VAL A 116 16.72 -7.90 3.86
N ALA A 117 15.53 -8.46 4.08
CA ALA A 117 14.42 -8.35 3.14
C ALA A 117 14.00 -6.89 2.91
N ILE A 118 13.91 -6.07 3.97
CA ILE A 118 13.63 -4.64 3.88
C ILE A 118 14.71 -3.93 3.05
N GLY A 119 16.00 -4.22 3.29
CA GLY A 119 17.11 -3.66 2.53
C GLY A 119 17.02 -4.01 1.04
N MET A 120 16.70 -5.26 0.70
CA MET A 120 16.52 -5.71 -0.68
C MET A 120 15.31 -5.04 -1.35
N CYS A 121 14.19 -4.89 -0.63
CA CYS A 121 13.03 -4.15 -1.13
C CYS A 121 13.36 -2.68 -1.38
N GLY A 122 14.11 -2.05 -0.49
CA GLY A 122 14.61 -0.69 -0.66
C GLY A 122 15.50 -0.53 -1.89
N LEU A 123 16.36 -1.53 -2.16
CA LEU A 123 17.18 -1.57 -3.38
C LEU A 123 16.32 -1.66 -4.65
N ILE A 124 15.29 -2.52 -4.65
CA ILE A 124 14.33 -2.61 -5.77
C ILE A 124 13.65 -1.26 -6.00
N GLY A 125 13.16 -0.61 -4.94
CA GLY A 125 12.56 0.72 -5.02
C GLY A 125 13.54 1.77 -5.57
N ALA A 126 14.81 1.73 -5.13
CA ALA A 126 15.85 2.61 -5.66
C ALA A 126 16.15 2.37 -7.14
N MET A 127 16.09 1.11 -7.59
CA MET A 127 16.25 0.77 -9.03
C MET A 127 15.08 1.31 -9.85
N ILE A 128 13.83 1.14 -9.39
CA ILE A 128 12.64 1.71 -10.05
C ILE A 128 12.76 3.24 -10.12
N GLY A 129 13.07 3.89 -9.00
CA GLY A 129 13.27 5.33 -8.93
C GLY A 129 14.42 5.81 -9.85
N GLY A 130 15.52 5.07 -9.91
CA GLY A 130 16.65 5.34 -10.81
C GLY A 130 16.25 5.25 -12.29
N CYS A 131 15.45 4.26 -12.68
CA CYS A 131 14.92 4.13 -14.04
C CYS A 131 14.03 5.32 -14.41
N VAL A 132 13.23 5.80 -13.49
CA VAL A 132 12.34 6.94 -13.72
C VAL A 132 13.13 8.26 -13.79
N THR A 133 14.00 8.51 -12.80
CA THR A 133 14.63 9.82 -12.63
C THR A 133 15.86 10.02 -13.50
N ARG A 134 16.66 8.96 -13.78
CA ARG A 134 17.89 9.05 -14.57
C ARG A 134 17.72 8.64 -16.01
N ILE A 135 16.89 7.63 -16.28
CA ILE A 135 16.65 7.13 -17.65
C ILE A 135 15.46 7.84 -18.28
N GLY A 136 14.57 8.46 -17.47
CA GLY A 136 13.38 9.17 -17.94
C GLY A 136 12.21 8.26 -18.30
N LEU A 137 12.18 7.02 -17.76
CA LEU A 137 11.08 6.10 -18.01
C LEU A 137 9.81 6.58 -17.29
N ASN A 138 8.66 6.31 -17.90
CA ASN A 138 7.37 6.53 -17.24
C ASN A 138 7.25 5.62 -16.02
N HIS A 139 6.80 6.17 -14.88
CA HIS A 139 6.58 5.45 -13.61
C HIS A 139 5.77 4.18 -13.79
N PHE A 140 4.69 4.26 -14.57
CA PHE A 140 3.80 3.13 -14.83
C PHE A 140 4.53 1.99 -15.53
N ILE A 141 5.31 2.29 -16.59
CA ILE A 141 6.04 1.28 -17.36
C ILE A 141 7.15 0.66 -16.51
N ALA A 142 7.90 1.49 -15.79
CA ALA A 142 8.99 1.02 -14.93
C ALA A 142 8.46 0.09 -13.83
N SER A 143 7.44 0.50 -13.09
CA SER A 143 6.87 -0.30 -12.00
C SER A 143 6.21 -1.59 -12.50
N LEU A 144 5.54 -1.56 -13.65
CA LEU A 144 4.97 -2.76 -14.27
C LEU A 144 6.05 -3.77 -14.65
N ALA A 145 7.16 -3.31 -15.26
CA ALA A 145 8.28 -4.17 -15.59
C ALA A 145 8.91 -4.80 -14.33
N PHE A 146 9.17 -4.00 -13.30
CA PHE A 146 9.69 -4.51 -12.03
C PHE A 146 8.70 -5.44 -11.31
N MET A 147 7.41 -5.20 -11.40
CA MET A 147 6.38 -6.10 -10.90
C MET A 147 6.56 -7.52 -11.46
N VAL A 148 6.74 -7.65 -12.78
CA VAL A 148 6.92 -8.95 -13.44
C VAL A 148 8.27 -9.57 -13.09
N ILE A 149 9.35 -8.78 -13.09
CA ILE A 149 10.69 -9.25 -12.72
C ILE A 149 10.71 -9.78 -11.29
N VAL A 150 10.22 -9.00 -10.33
CA VAL A 150 10.18 -9.36 -8.90
C VAL A 150 9.29 -10.58 -8.66
N ARG A 151 8.14 -10.65 -9.37
CA ARG A 151 7.26 -11.83 -9.30
C ARG A 151 7.97 -13.09 -9.83
N GLY A 152 8.69 -12.96 -10.93
CA GLY A 152 9.52 -14.05 -11.47
C GLY A 152 10.62 -14.49 -10.50
N LEU A 153 11.28 -13.54 -9.82
CA LEU A 153 12.27 -13.85 -8.77
C LEU A 153 11.64 -14.62 -7.60
N CYS A 154 10.44 -14.22 -7.15
CA CYS A 154 9.74 -14.96 -6.10
C CYS A 154 9.50 -16.42 -6.51
N LEU A 155 8.99 -16.66 -7.72
CA LEU A 155 8.75 -18.01 -8.23
C LEU A 155 10.05 -18.81 -8.39
N ALA A 156 11.11 -18.20 -8.87
CA ALA A 156 12.42 -18.84 -9.00
C ALA A 156 13.00 -19.23 -7.63
N LEU A 157 12.93 -18.34 -6.64
CA LEU A 157 13.42 -18.59 -5.29
C LEU A 157 12.62 -19.69 -4.58
N THR A 158 11.31 -19.76 -4.79
CA THR A 158 10.44 -20.74 -4.14
C THR A 158 10.26 -22.02 -4.94
N GLN A 159 10.73 -22.04 -6.20
CA GLN A 159 10.45 -23.12 -7.16
C GLN A 159 8.93 -23.36 -7.31
N GLY A 160 8.13 -22.30 -7.20
CA GLY A 160 6.67 -22.35 -7.24
C GLY A 160 6.00 -23.06 -6.05
N THR A 161 6.76 -23.41 -5.01
CA THR A 161 6.21 -24.10 -3.83
C THR A 161 5.92 -23.14 -2.68
N PRO A 162 4.81 -23.30 -1.94
CA PRO A 162 4.53 -22.55 -0.73
C PRO A 162 5.60 -22.79 0.33
N GLN A 163 6.05 -21.73 1.01
CA GLN A 163 7.00 -21.85 2.12
C GLN A 163 6.23 -21.99 3.43
N SER A 164 6.54 -23.05 4.19
CA SER A 164 5.94 -23.30 5.50
C SER A 164 6.74 -22.58 6.58
N LEU A 165 6.11 -21.67 7.30
CA LEU A 165 6.72 -20.84 8.34
C LEU A 165 6.10 -21.11 9.74
N PHE A 166 5.58 -22.30 9.98
CA PHE A 166 4.93 -22.66 11.25
C PHE A 166 5.89 -22.61 12.45
N SER A 167 7.20 -22.83 12.22
CA SER A 167 8.23 -22.84 13.26
C SER A 167 8.74 -21.46 13.68
N LEU A 168 8.21 -20.36 13.11
CA LEU A 168 8.59 -19.01 13.52
C LEU A 168 8.35 -18.80 15.02
N PRO A 169 9.27 -18.10 15.74
CA PRO A 169 9.12 -17.78 17.15
C PRO A 169 7.84 -17.02 17.45
N ALA A 170 7.23 -17.29 18.62
CA ALA A 170 5.99 -16.64 19.03
C ALA A 170 6.12 -15.11 19.13
N GLU A 171 7.28 -14.64 19.57
CA GLU A 171 7.61 -13.21 19.70
C GLU A 171 7.58 -12.51 18.33
N PHE A 172 8.13 -13.15 17.31
CA PHE A 172 8.09 -12.61 15.94
C PHE A 172 6.67 -12.62 15.36
N LYS A 173 5.92 -13.72 15.58
CA LYS A 173 4.52 -13.82 15.17
C LYS A 173 3.63 -12.77 15.83
N PHE A 174 3.97 -12.34 17.06
CA PHE A 174 3.17 -11.40 17.82
C PHE A 174 3.01 -10.05 17.10
N ILE A 175 4.01 -9.58 16.35
CA ILE A 175 3.91 -8.32 15.61
C ILE A 175 2.83 -8.40 14.52
N GLY A 176 2.79 -9.52 13.78
CA GLY A 176 1.86 -9.67 12.64
C GLY A 176 0.51 -10.29 13.01
N GLN A 177 0.48 -11.18 14.02
CA GLN A 177 -0.70 -11.98 14.38
C GLN A 177 -1.12 -11.79 15.83
N GLY A 178 -0.34 -11.06 16.64
CA GLY A 178 -0.65 -10.78 18.03
C GLY A 178 -1.89 -9.92 18.20
N SER A 179 -2.35 -9.84 19.44
CA SER A 179 -3.43 -8.94 19.83
C SER A 179 -3.10 -8.27 21.16
N LEU A 180 -3.34 -6.97 21.22
CA LEU A 180 -3.32 -6.19 22.45
C LEU A 180 -4.75 -5.71 22.73
N TRP A 181 -5.22 -5.94 23.94
CA TRP A 181 -6.59 -5.59 24.36
C TRP A 181 -7.70 -6.11 23.41
N GLY A 182 -7.47 -7.25 22.76
CA GLY A 182 -8.42 -7.84 21.81
C GLY A 182 -8.28 -7.34 20.36
N PHE A 183 -7.53 -6.25 20.11
CA PHE A 183 -7.28 -5.73 18.76
C PHE A 183 -5.98 -6.29 18.17
N PRO A 184 -5.93 -6.58 16.86
CA PRO A 184 -4.68 -6.99 16.20
C PRO A 184 -3.59 -5.93 16.36
N THR A 185 -2.35 -6.36 16.64
CA THR A 185 -1.20 -5.46 16.80
C THR A 185 -0.97 -4.57 15.58
N VAL A 186 -1.22 -5.10 14.38
CA VAL A 186 -1.07 -4.36 13.11
C VAL A 186 -2.04 -3.17 13.01
N VAL A 187 -3.24 -3.26 13.61
CA VAL A 187 -4.19 -2.13 13.70
C VAL A 187 -3.59 -0.98 14.49
N LEU A 188 -2.94 -1.28 15.61
CA LEU A 188 -2.29 -0.27 16.45
C LEU A 188 -1.10 0.37 15.73
N ILE A 189 -0.32 -0.44 14.99
CA ILE A 189 0.79 0.06 14.17
C ILE A 189 0.26 1.00 13.07
N LEU A 190 -0.81 0.62 12.36
CA LEU A 190 -1.44 1.48 11.35
C LEU A 190 -1.93 2.80 11.97
N SER A 191 -2.60 2.74 13.12
CA SER A 191 -3.06 3.93 13.83
C SER A 191 -1.92 4.86 14.21
N LEU A 192 -0.79 4.31 14.67
CA LEU A 192 0.41 5.09 14.99
C LEU A 192 1.03 5.74 13.75
N ILE A 193 1.10 5.04 12.63
CA ILE A 193 1.61 5.56 11.36
C ILE A 193 0.70 6.68 10.84
N HIS A 194 -0.62 6.53 10.99
CA HIS A 194 -1.58 7.52 10.52
C HIS A 194 -1.54 8.84 11.32
N ILE A 195 -1.24 8.78 12.62
CA ILE A 195 -1.11 9.97 13.50
C ILE A 195 0.19 10.74 13.20
#